data_065a7074bf0d92fee1285d6f177f35be
#
_entry.id   065a7074bf0d92fee1285d6f177f35be
#
_cell.length_a   1.000
_cell.length_b   1.000
_cell.length_c   1.000
_cell.angle_alpha   90.00
_cell.angle_beta   90.00
_cell.angle_gamma   90.00
#
_symmetry.space_group_name_H-M   'P 1'
#
loop_
_entity.id
_entity.type
_entity.pdbx_description
1 polymer ?
#
loop_
_entity_poly.entity_id
_entity_poly.type
_entity_poly.pdbx_seq_one_letter_code
_entity_poly.pdbx_strand_id
1 'polypeptide(L)'
;MKLTRHNGRAGKNGTYNPKHNDRRFDVEHSEHINPEMTKKNVYWDCYTGIKSVAFRENPDAKDFSFEEIEKLYYVEHYGDYVDAQNARNEKARHTERNRTVEDLLKNKKTCPEETVYQMGTMDEHASAEDLLKVVMEFCQEFEERFGSHVHILDWALHMDEGTPHIQERHVFDAKNQYGELCPQQEKALEELGIPLPHPDKPKGKHNNRKQTFDAICRELLFEISEKHGLHFEREPSYGGRSYLEKQDYILMKQKEKLARQEQKLEELTLKIEDVDSLIDEVSSVAYDKAVELVTDEVKTMTHQEDIAMIEDTKAWLQSPERKAPKKERDYAVARLDGVIGKIRKAMQSTLEKMKAALLHADKKKAVTEEIKKQTKPSIVEALRRGMEEQRKKDSEKQAQEKQKKQDMEL
;
A
#
# COMPACT_ATOMS: atom_id res chain seq x y z
N MET A 1 -6.15 -23.79 19.10
CA MET A 1 -6.18 -22.72 18.05
C MET A 1 -5.19 -21.59 18.37
N LYS A 2 -4.82 -20.78 17.38
CA LYS A 2 -3.94 -19.62 17.57
C LYS A 2 -4.73 -18.34 17.51
N LEU A 3 -4.39 -17.38 18.39
CA LEU A 3 -4.92 -16.03 18.34
C LEU A 3 -3.88 -15.11 17.73
N THR A 4 -4.26 -14.38 16.70
CA THR A 4 -3.42 -13.39 16.02
C THR A 4 -3.98 -11.99 16.23
N ARG A 5 -3.15 -11.10 16.73
CA ARG A 5 -3.34 -9.65 16.69
C ARG A 5 -2.08 -9.00 16.12
N HIS A 6 -2.16 -8.56 14.89
CA HIS A 6 -1.07 -7.87 14.21
C HIS A 6 -1.47 -6.43 13.95
N ASN A 7 -0.55 -5.52 14.18
CA ASN A 7 -0.77 -4.11 13.93
C ASN A 7 0.42 -3.44 13.26
N GLY A 8 0.14 -2.36 12.53
CA GLY A 8 1.13 -1.57 11.84
C GLY A 8 0.53 -0.35 11.15
N ARG A 9 1.40 0.53 10.64
CA ARG A 9 1.01 1.76 9.95
C ARG A 9 1.43 1.80 8.50
N ALA A 10 2.29 0.89 8.09
CA ALA A 10 2.85 0.92 6.75
C ALA A 10 3.07 -0.49 6.21
N GLY A 11 2.49 -0.74 5.05
CA GLY A 11 2.78 -1.90 4.21
C GLY A 11 4.01 -1.68 3.33
N LYS A 12 4.23 -2.61 2.41
CA LYS A 12 5.35 -2.59 1.45
C LYS A 12 5.41 -1.31 0.61
N ASN A 13 4.25 -0.75 0.25
CA ASN A 13 4.11 0.39 -0.66
C ASN A 13 3.75 1.71 0.04
N GLY A 14 3.91 1.82 1.35
CA GLY A 14 3.58 3.02 2.12
C GLY A 14 2.66 2.75 3.30
N THR A 15 1.78 3.67 3.64
CA THR A 15 0.73 3.49 4.64
C THR A 15 -0.32 2.52 4.13
N TYR A 16 -0.97 1.77 5.04
CA TYR A 16 -2.10 0.91 4.68
C TYR A 16 -3.22 1.73 4.06
N ASN A 17 -3.96 1.11 3.15
CA ASN A 17 -5.01 1.78 2.40
C ASN A 17 -6.39 1.28 2.89
N PRO A 18 -7.25 2.15 3.46
CA PRO A 18 -8.58 1.77 3.93
C PRO A 18 -9.49 1.21 2.83
N LYS A 19 -9.23 1.52 1.53
CA LYS A 19 -9.98 0.96 0.40
C LYS A 19 -9.91 -0.56 0.30
N HIS A 20 -8.84 -1.17 0.81
CA HIS A 20 -8.75 -2.63 0.89
C HIS A 20 -9.75 -3.17 1.90
N ASN A 21 -9.85 -2.51 3.05
CA ASN A 21 -10.70 -2.98 4.15
C ASN A 21 -12.19 -2.85 3.81
N ASP A 22 -12.60 -1.78 3.14
CA ASP A 22 -14.00 -1.58 2.75
C ASP A 22 -14.37 -2.13 1.36
N ARG A 23 -13.44 -2.87 0.70
CA ARG A 23 -13.64 -3.47 -0.62
C ARG A 23 -13.99 -2.47 -1.73
N ARG A 24 -13.54 -1.23 -1.63
CA ARG A 24 -13.75 -0.21 -2.67
C ARG A 24 -12.66 -0.23 -3.74
N PHE A 25 -12.48 -1.41 -4.33
CA PHE A 25 -11.58 -1.68 -5.45
C PHE A 25 -12.14 -2.83 -6.31
N ASP A 26 -11.49 -3.18 -7.39
CA ASP A 26 -11.90 -4.27 -8.27
C ASP A 26 -11.70 -5.63 -7.60
N VAL A 27 -12.76 -6.13 -6.96
CA VAL A 27 -12.79 -7.41 -6.24
C VAL A 27 -12.82 -8.59 -7.20
N GLU A 28 -13.43 -8.44 -8.39
CA GLU A 28 -13.63 -9.53 -9.35
C GLU A 28 -12.31 -10.05 -9.94
N HIS A 29 -11.30 -9.17 -10.03
CA HIS A 29 -9.98 -9.53 -10.54
C HIS A 29 -8.94 -9.78 -9.43
N SER A 30 -9.36 -9.94 -8.19
CA SER A 30 -8.48 -10.18 -7.05
C SER A 30 -8.35 -11.67 -6.75
N GLU A 31 -7.17 -12.26 -7.01
CA GLU A 31 -6.91 -13.70 -6.90
C GLU A 31 -7.18 -14.31 -5.50
N HIS A 32 -7.13 -13.50 -4.45
CA HIS A 32 -7.24 -13.94 -3.05
C HIS A 32 -8.62 -13.68 -2.43
N ILE A 33 -9.55 -13.06 -3.16
CA ILE A 33 -10.89 -12.72 -2.70
C ILE A 33 -11.92 -13.56 -3.44
N ASN A 34 -12.88 -14.12 -2.70
CA ASN A 34 -14.03 -14.81 -3.28
C ASN A 34 -15.21 -13.82 -3.42
N PRO A 35 -15.55 -13.36 -4.64
CA PRO A 35 -16.60 -12.37 -4.84
C PRO A 35 -17.98 -12.81 -4.34
N GLU A 36 -18.28 -14.11 -4.35
CA GLU A 36 -19.57 -14.62 -3.85
C GLU A 36 -19.70 -14.48 -2.33
N MET A 37 -18.56 -14.56 -1.62
CA MET A 37 -18.51 -14.43 -0.17
C MET A 37 -18.44 -12.98 0.31
N THR A 38 -18.07 -12.03 -0.55
CA THR A 38 -18.00 -10.59 -0.21
C THR A 38 -19.33 -10.07 0.35
N LYS A 39 -20.46 -10.63 -0.09
CA LYS A 39 -21.81 -10.27 0.41
C LYS A 39 -22.03 -10.58 1.90
N LYS A 40 -21.16 -11.40 2.51
CA LYS A 40 -21.22 -11.77 3.92
C LYS A 40 -20.32 -10.90 4.80
N ASN A 41 -19.53 -10.03 4.21
CA ASN A 41 -18.69 -9.09 4.96
C ASN A 41 -19.56 -8.15 5.81
N VAL A 42 -19.03 -7.75 6.97
CA VAL A 42 -19.67 -6.80 7.87
C VAL A 42 -18.71 -5.62 8.07
N TYR A 43 -19.26 -4.43 8.08
CA TYR A 43 -18.50 -3.19 8.21
C TYR A 43 -19.00 -2.36 9.38
N TRP A 44 -18.11 -1.63 10.00
CA TRP A 44 -18.45 -0.69 11.06
C TRP A 44 -17.59 0.57 10.93
N ASP A 45 -18.15 1.71 11.25
CA ASP A 45 -17.41 2.94 11.44
C ASP A 45 -17.95 3.76 12.63
N CYS A 46 -17.11 4.68 13.12
CA CYS A 46 -17.38 5.46 14.33
C CYS A 46 -18.54 6.46 14.18
N TYR A 47 -19.00 6.76 12.98
CA TYR A 47 -20.12 7.70 12.73
C TYR A 47 -21.44 7.00 12.52
N THR A 48 -21.45 5.87 11.85
CA THR A 48 -22.68 5.20 11.41
C THR A 48 -22.91 3.83 12.05
N GLY A 49 -21.93 3.28 12.75
CA GLY A 49 -22.01 1.97 13.38
C GLY A 49 -21.94 0.82 12.39
N ILE A 50 -22.60 -0.30 12.72
CA ILE A 50 -22.56 -1.54 11.91
C ILE A 50 -23.36 -1.37 10.61
N LYS A 51 -22.77 -1.82 9.51
CA LYS A 51 -23.34 -1.83 8.16
C LYS A 51 -23.21 -3.21 7.53
N SER A 52 -24.30 -3.70 6.93
CA SER A 52 -24.24 -4.85 6.04
C SER A 52 -23.91 -4.42 4.61
N VAL A 53 -23.48 -5.38 3.78
CA VAL A 53 -23.30 -5.12 2.34
C VAL A 53 -24.59 -4.62 1.69
N ALA A 54 -25.74 -5.20 2.05
CA ALA A 54 -27.04 -4.76 1.54
C ALA A 54 -27.36 -3.29 1.88
N PHE A 55 -26.93 -2.79 3.05
CA PHE A 55 -27.04 -1.36 3.39
C PHE A 55 -26.16 -0.53 2.47
N ARG A 56 -24.91 -0.95 2.23
CA ARG A 56 -23.94 -0.21 1.43
C ARG A 56 -24.27 -0.18 -0.07
N GLU A 57 -24.97 -1.21 -0.57
CA GLU A 57 -25.44 -1.31 -1.95
C GLU A 57 -26.74 -0.49 -2.20
N ASN A 58 -27.37 -0.01 -1.14
CA ASN A 58 -28.58 0.80 -1.28
C ASN A 58 -28.23 2.22 -1.77
N PRO A 59 -28.67 2.65 -2.98
CA PRO A 59 -28.38 3.98 -3.52
C PRO A 59 -28.86 5.15 -2.66
N ASP A 60 -29.89 4.91 -1.83
CA ASP A 60 -30.46 5.92 -0.95
C ASP A 60 -29.75 6.01 0.41
N ALA A 61 -28.88 5.05 0.72
CA ALA A 61 -28.08 5.08 1.92
C ALA A 61 -26.86 6.01 1.75
N LYS A 62 -26.64 6.86 2.74
CA LYS A 62 -25.40 7.65 2.82
C LYS A 62 -24.28 6.73 3.36
N ASP A 63 -23.70 5.94 2.47
CA ASP A 63 -22.55 5.11 2.81
C ASP A 63 -21.24 5.83 2.48
N PHE A 64 -20.51 6.24 3.51
CA PHE A 64 -19.16 6.78 3.37
C PHE A 64 -18.15 5.63 3.32
N SER A 65 -17.15 5.77 2.45
CA SER A 65 -15.99 4.89 2.47
C SER A 65 -15.16 5.06 3.73
N PHE A 66 -14.37 4.07 4.10
CA PHE A 66 -13.45 4.21 5.23
C PHE A 66 -12.43 5.34 5.02
N GLU A 67 -12.00 5.57 3.79
CA GLU A 67 -11.16 6.73 3.45
C GLU A 67 -11.85 8.07 3.76
N GLU A 68 -13.15 8.18 3.47
CA GLU A 68 -13.93 9.38 3.79
C GLU A 68 -14.19 9.52 5.30
N ILE A 69 -14.43 8.41 5.99
CA ILE A 69 -14.61 8.37 7.46
C ILE A 69 -13.33 8.83 8.15
N GLU A 70 -12.19 8.25 7.80
CA GLU A 70 -10.90 8.64 8.37
C GLU A 70 -10.59 10.12 8.10
N LYS A 71 -10.85 10.58 6.88
CA LYS A 71 -10.66 11.97 6.51
C LYS A 71 -11.58 12.90 7.31
N LEU A 72 -12.86 12.55 7.46
CA LEU A 72 -13.81 13.32 8.23
C LEU A 72 -13.37 13.43 9.69
N TYR A 73 -12.99 12.31 10.31
CA TYR A 73 -12.48 12.26 11.67
C TYR A 73 -11.26 13.17 11.86
N TYR A 74 -10.31 13.09 10.95
CA TYR A 74 -9.09 13.90 11.03
C TYR A 74 -9.34 15.39 10.81
N VAL A 75 -10.28 15.75 9.94
CA VAL A 75 -10.70 17.15 9.75
C VAL A 75 -11.36 17.70 11.02
N GLU A 76 -12.27 16.92 11.60
CA GLU A 76 -13.03 17.32 12.79
C GLU A 76 -12.13 17.46 14.03
N HIS A 77 -11.23 16.51 14.26
CA HIS A 77 -10.45 16.44 15.50
C HIS A 77 -9.08 17.11 15.42
N TYR A 78 -8.47 17.16 14.23
CA TYR A 78 -7.08 17.66 14.06
C TYR A 78 -6.98 18.85 13.09
N GLY A 79 -8.08 19.33 12.52
CA GLY A 79 -8.09 20.50 11.64
C GLY A 79 -7.52 21.74 12.33
N ASP A 80 -7.99 22.07 13.51
CA ASP A 80 -7.52 23.20 14.30
C ASP A 80 -6.01 23.12 14.61
N TYR A 81 -5.51 21.93 14.90
CA TYR A 81 -4.06 21.72 15.08
C TYR A 81 -3.26 22.02 13.81
N VAL A 82 -3.75 21.54 12.66
CA VAL A 82 -3.10 21.79 11.36
C VAL A 82 -3.07 23.27 11.05
N ASP A 83 -4.19 23.96 11.23
CA ASP A 83 -4.31 25.41 10.98
C ASP A 83 -3.42 26.22 11.91
N ALA A 84 -3.42 25.91 13.19
CA ALA A 84 -2.57 26.58 14.18
C ALA A 84 -1.08 26.35 13.91
N GLN A 85 -0.70 25.12 13.49
CA GLN A 85 0.68 24.82 13.11
C GLN A 85 1.09 25.58 11.85
N ASN A 86 0.24 25.65 10.83
CA ASN A 86 0.50 26.39 9.60
C ASN A 86 0.65 27.88 9.88
N ALA A 87 -0.21 28.46 10.72
CA ALA A 87 -0.08 29.87 11.14
C ALA A 87 1.26 30.14 11.87
N ARG A 88 1.74 29.21 12.70
CA ARG A 88 3.08 29.32 13.32
C ARG A 88 4.21 29.25 12.30
N ASN A 89 4.09 28.35 11.31
CA ASN A 89 5.07 28.23 10.22
C ASN A 89 5.13 29.52 9.39
N GLU A 90 3.99 30.09 9.04
CA GLU A 90 3.90 31.36 8.29
C GLU A 90 4.54 32.51 9.05
N LYS A 91 4.23 32.64 10.35
CA LYS A 91 4.86 33.62 11.21
C LYS A 91 6.38 33.48 11.29
N ALA A 92 6.86 32.22 11.27
CA ALA A 92 8.29 31.89 11.26
C ALA A 92 8.91 31.92 9.86
N ARG A 93 8.15 32.25 8.80
CA ARG A 93 8.56 32.23 7.38
C ARG A 93 9.03 30.87 6.88
N HIS A 94 8.39 29.81 7.37
CA HIS A 94 8.62 28.41 7.01
C HIS A 94 7.38 27.79 6.36
N THR A 95 6.80 28.45 5.36
CA THR A 95 5.58 28.01 4.66
C THR A 95 5.76 26.67 3.96
N GLU A 96 6.99 26.29 3.63
CA GLU A 96 7.35 24.98 3.09
C GLU A 96 7.06 23.81 4.06
N ARG A 97 6.81 24.11 5.33
CA ARG A 97 6.43 23.13 6.37
C ARG A 97 4.92 23.04 6.60
N ASN A 98 4.15 23.85 5.89
CA ASN A 98 2.69 23.78 5.97
C ASN A 98 2.20 22.41 5.53
N ARG A 99 1.17 21.93 6.20
CA ARG A 99 0.59 20.61 5.99
C ARG A 99 -0.91 20.74 5.85
N THR A 100 -1.49 19.71 5.26
CA THR A 100 -2.93 19.48 5.21
C THR A 100 -3.29 18.30 6.12
N VAL A 101 -4.57 18.10 6.33
CA VAL A 101 -5.07 16.91 7.03
C VAL A 101 -4.72 15.63 6.26
N GLU A 102 -4.74 15.68 4.93
CA GLU A 102 -4.33 14.56 4.07
C GLU A 102 -2.85 14.20 4.24
N ASP A 103 -2.00 15.16 4.57
CA ASP A 103 -0.59 14.88 4.87
C ASP A 103 -0.43 14.10 6.19
N LEU A 104 -1.32 14.33 7.17
CA LEU A 104 -1.35 13.54 8.40
C LEU A 104 -1.74 12.09 8.10
N LEU A 105 -2.77 11.87 7.27
CA LEU A 105 -3.23 10.53 6.86
C LEU A 105 -2.19 9.75 6.05
N LYS A 106 -1.36 10.43 5.28
CA LYS A 106 -0.29 9.82 4.48
C LYS A 106 1.00 9.58 5.25
N ASN A 107 1.18 10.22 6.39
CA ASN A 107 2.42 10.13 7.16
C ASN A 107 2.41 8.91 8.08
N LYS A 108 3.43 8.05 7.96
CA LYS A 108 3.59 6.81 8.74
C LYS A 108 3.59 6.99 10.27
N LYS A 109 3.76 8.20 10.78
CA LYS A 109 3.75 8.48 12.22
C LYS A 109 2.40 8.96 12.73
N THR A 110 1.58 9.53 11.86
CA THR A 110 0.33 10.19 12.22
C THR A 110 -0.91 9.56 11.58
N CYS A 111 -0.75 8.70 10.57
CA CYS A 111 -1.87 7.95 9.99
C CYS A 111 -2.45 6.95 11.00
N PRO A 112 -3.70 6.50 10.80
CA PRO A 112 -4.27 5.41 11.58
C PRO A 112 -3.38 4.17 11.56
N GLU A 113 -3.35 3.45 12.67
CA GLU A 113 -2.73 2.13 12.76
C GLU A 113 -3.77 1.09 12.39
N GLU A 114 -3.37 0.09 11.61
CA GLU A 114 -4.22 -1.04 11.26
C GLU A 114 -3.93 -2.22 12.18
N THR A 115 -4.99 -2.87 12.65
CA THR A 115 -4.90 -4.11 13.43
C THR A 115 -5.71 -5.20 12.75
N VAL A 116 -5.11 -6.38 12.61
CA VAL A 116 -5.78 -7.58 12.09
C VAL A 116 -6.01 -8.55 13.25
N TYR A 117 -7.27 -8.97 13.43
CA TYR A 117 -7.68 -9.97 14.39
C TYR A 117 -8.07 -11.25 13.65
N GLN A 118 -7.41 -12.37 13.96
CA GLN A 118 -7.70 -13.67 13.38
C GLN A 118 -7.62 -14.75 14.46
N MET A 119 -8.61 -15.65 14.47
CA MET A 119 -8.73 -16.74 15.44
C MET A 119 -8.63 -18.08 14.73
N GLY A 120 -7.42 -18.63 14.70
CA GLY A 120 -7.12 -19.89 14.02
C GLY A 120 -6.28 -19.72 12.75
N THR A 121 -6.28 -20.76 11.94
CA THR A 121 -5.57 -20.87 10.65
C THR A 121 -6.57 -21.27 9.56
N MET A 122 -6.11 -21.46 8.33
CA MET A 122 -6.96 -21.97 7.24
C MET A 122 -7.53 -23.37 7.53
N ASP A 123 -6.79 -24.20 8.27
CA ASP A 123 -7.18 -25.57 8.57
C ASP A 123 -8.14 -25.67 9.76
N GLU A 124 -8.00 -24.78 10.74
CA GLU A 124 -8.81 -24.76 11.97
C GLU A 124 -8.97 -23.32 12.46
N HIS A 125 -10.17 -22.79 12.39
CA HIS A 125 -10.48 -21.42 12.83
C HIS A 125 -11.82 -21.34 13.56
N ALA A 126 -11.97 -20.29 14.39
CA ALA A 126 -13.24 -19.95 15.00
C ALA A 126 -14.27 -19.54 13.94
N SER A 127 -15.54 -19.68 14.25
CA SER A 127 -16.61 -19.17 13.38
C SER A 127 -16.51 -17.65 13.26
N ALA A 128 -16.99 -17.10 12.16
CA ALA A 128 -17.06 -15.65 12.00
C ALA A 128 -17.94 -14.97 13.06
N GLU A 129 -18.98 -15.68 13.51
CA GLU A 129 -19.89 -15.21 14.57
C GLU A 129 -19.15 -15.10 15.91
N ASP A 130 -18.33 -16.11 16.27
CA ASP A 130 -17.54 -16.07 17.51
C ASP A 130 -16.43 -15.02 17.43
N LEU A 131 -15.75 -14.91 16.28
CA LEU A 131 -14.77 -13.85 16.03
C LEU A 131 -15.42 -12.47 16.21
N LEU A 132 -16.59 -12.25 15.61
CA LEU A 132 -17.31 -10.98 15.71
C LEU A 132 -17.70 -10.66 17.15
N LYS A 133 -18.25 -11.62 17.91
CA LYS A 133 -18.62 -11.44 19.32
C LYS A 133 -17.41 -11.04 20.17
N VAL A 134 -16.32 -11.76 20.04
CA VAL A 134 -15.09 -11.49 20.80
C VAL A 134 -14.52 -10.12 20.46
N VAL A 135 -14.43 -9.77 19.18
CA VAL A 135 -13.85 -8.48 18.78
C VAL A 135 -14.77 -7.32 19.13
N MET A 136 -16.09 -7.49 19.05
CA MET A 136 -17.04 -6.46 19.49
C MET A 136 -16.91 -6.17 20.99
N GLU A 137 -16.84 -7.19 21.83
CA GLU A 137 -16.61 -7.02 23.27
C GLU A 137 -15.21 -6.43 23.53
N PHE A 138 -14.19 -6.87 22.78
CA PHE A 138 -12.87 -6.29 22.85
C PHE A 138 -12.87 -4.79 22.49
N CYS A 139 -13.55 -4.37 21.42
CA CYS A 139 -13.65 -2.97 21.04
C CYS A 139 -14.36 -2.13 22.13
N GLN A 140 -15.39 -2.67 22.79
CA GLN A 140 -16.07 -2.00 23.88
C GLN A 140 -15.12 -1.81 25.07
N GLU A 141 -14.48 -2.87 25.57
CA GLU A 141 -13.50 -2.82 26.65
C GLU A 141 -12.28 -1.92 26.31
N PHE A 142 -11.88 -1.94 25.04
CA PHE A 142 -10.81 -1.10 24.52
C PHE A 142 -11.18 0.38 24.62
N GLU A 143 -12.38 0.75 24.19
CA GLU A 143 -12.88 2.12 24.29
C GLU A 143 -13.02 2.57 25.76
N GLU A 144 -13.54 1.71 26.63
CA GLU A 144 -13.67 2.03 28.05
C GLU A 144 -12.29 2.27 28.72
N ARG A 145 -11.25 1.51 28.33
CA ARG A 145 -9.92 1.61 28.94
C ARG A 145 -9.03 2.67 28.31
N PHE A 146 -9.12 2.85 27.01
CA PHE A 146 -8.16 3.63 26.22
C PHE A 146 -8.79 4.76 25.42
N GLY A 147 -10.12 4.86 25.35
CA GLY A 147 -10.85 5.80 24.51
C GLY A 147 -10.61 7.28 24.82
N SER A 148 -9.92 7.60 25.93
CA SER A 148 -9.45 8.98 26.16
C SER A 148 -8.31 9.40 25.23
N HIS A 149 -7.60 8.44 24.59
CA HIS A 149 -6.41 8.68 23.79
C HIS A 149 -6.23 7.74 22.59
N VAL A 150 -7.11 6.75 22.45
CA VAL A 150 -7.06 5.79 21.32
C VAL A 150 -8.46 5.59 20.79
N HIS A 151 -8.69 5.94 19.54
CA HIS A 151 -10.01 5.98 18.92
C HIS A 151 -10.08 5.03 17.73
N ILE A 152 -11.02 4.06 17.79
CA ILE A 152 -11.30 3.17 16.66
C ILE A 152 -12.12 3.95 15.62
N LEU A 153 -11.66 3.99 14.39
CA LEU A 153 -12.29 4.74 13.29
C LEU A 153 -13.22 3.88 12.47
N ASP A 154 -12.77 2.70 12.10
CA ASP A 154 -13.50 1.74 11.29
C ASP A 154 -12.96 0.33 11.47
N TRP A 155 -13.75 -0.68 11.10
CA TRP A 155 -13.32 -2.06 10.94
C TRP A 155 -14.22 -2.82 9.97
N ALA A 156 -13.65 -3.87 9.37
CA ALA A 156 -14.36 -4.80 8.51
C ALA A 156 -14.11 -6.24 8.92
N LEU A 157 -15.17 -7.05 9.02
CA LEU A 157 -15.09 -8.50 9.06
C LEU A 157 -15.08 -9.03 7.63
N HIS A 158 -13.98 -9.63 7.23
CA HIS A 158 -13.80 -10.25 5.93
C HIS A 158 -14.12 -11.73 6.00
N MET A 159 -15.11 -12.13 5.20
CA MET A 159 -15.56 -13.52 5.01
C MET A 159 -15.15 -14.07 3.66
N ASP A 160 -14.60 -13.22 2.82
CA ASP A 160 -14.29 -13.44 1.42
C ASP A 160 -12.83 -13.84 1.15
N GLU A 161 -12.06 -14.02 2.21
CA GLU A 161 -10.69 -14.53 2.16
C GLU A 161 -10.60 -15.90 2.82
N GLY A 162 -9.42 -16.56 2.74
CA GLY A 162 -9.24 -17.96 3.17
C GLY A 162 -9.52 -18.26 4.64
N THR A 163 -9.52 -17.24 5.52
CA THR A 163 -9.87 -17.37 6.94
C THR A 163 -10.60 -16.11 7.38
N PRO A 164 -11.73 -16.22 8.12
CA PRO A 164 -12.41 -15.04 8.66
C PRO A 164 -11.46 -14.21 9.53
N HIS A 165 -11.41 -12.91 9.28
CA HIS A 165 -10.59 -11.99 10.06
C HIS A 165 -11.21 -10.60 10.08
N ILE A 166 -10.86 -9.81 11.11
CA ILE A 166 -11.27 -8.41 11.22
C ILE A 166 -10.05 -7.54 11.02
N GLN A 167 -10.17 -6.57 10.14
CA GLN A 167 -9.23 -5.46 9.97
C GLN A 167 -9.84 -4.21 10.59
N GLU A 168 -9.18 -3.66 11.58
CA GLU A 168 -9.61 -2.50 12.36
C GLU A 168 -8.57 -1.39 12.24
N ARG A 169 -9.03 -0.15 12.23
CA ARG A 169 -8.14 1.01 12.15
C ARG A 169 -8.43 1.99 13.29
N HIS A 170 -7.36 2.41 13.99
CA HIS A 170 -7.45 3.33 15.11
C HIS A 170 -6.35 4.39 15.07
N VAL A 171 -6.57 5.49 15.79
CA VAL A 171 -5.61 6.58 15.95
C VAL A 171 -5.28 6.80 17.42
N PHE A 172 -4.02 7.12 17.70
CA PHE A 172 -3.56 7.59 19.00
C PHE A 172 -3.44 9.11 18.98
N ASP A 173 -4.02 9.80 19.96
CA ASP A 173 -3.90 11.24 20.04
C ASP A 173 -3.59 11.74 21.47
N ALA A 174 -3.00 12.90 21.51
CA ALA A 174 -2.73 13.63 22.74
C ALA A 174 -2.59 15.12 22.44
N LYS A 175 -2.72 15.94 23.46
CA LYS A 175 -2.48 17.38 23.34
C LYS A 175 -0.98 17.66 23.23
N ASN A 176 -0.57 18.46 22.26
CA ASN A 176 0.81 18.92 22.11
C ASN A 176 1.16 19.98 23.19
N GLN A 177 2.37 20.56 23.13
CA GLN A 177 2.83 21.60 24.05
C GLN A 177 2.01 22.91 24.00
N TYR A 178 1.19 23.09 22.99
CA TYR A 178 0.30 24.25 22.82
C TYR A 178 -1.14 23.95 23.23
N GLY A 179 -1.42 22.75 23.73
CA GLY A 179 -2.75 22.30 24.13
C GLY A 179 -3.63 21.82 22.95
N GLU A 180 -3.07 21.71 21.75
CA GLU A 180 -3.80 21.27 20.56
C GLU A 180 -3.80 19.74 20.45
N LEU A 181 -4.96 19.14 20.19
CA LEU A 181 -5.11 17.70 19.99
C LEU A 181 -4.49 17.30 18.64
N CYS A 182 -3.64 16.31 18.63
CA CYS A 182 -3.01 15.84 17.41
C CYS A 182 -2.57 14.36 17.50
N PRO A 183 -2.39 13.65 16.38
CA PRO A 183 -1.94 12.26 16.39
C PRO A 183 -0.55 12.13 17.00
N GLN A 184 -0.44 11.50 18.19
CA GLN A 184 0.80 11.34 18.97
C GLN A 184 0.80 10.05 19.79
N GLN A 185 1.22 8.94 19.21
CA GLN A 185 1.19 7.62 19.85
C GLN A 185 1.94 7.55 21.19
N GLU A 186 3.19 8.00 21.23
CA GLU A 186 4.02 7.85 22.44
C GLU A 186 3.46 8.67 23.61
N LYS A 187 2.97 9.87 23.32
CA LYS A 187 2.39 10.74 24.35
C LYS A 187 1.03 10.24 24.81
N ALA A 188 0.19 9.79 23.90
CA ALA A 188 -1.09 9.13 24.21
C ALA A 188 -0.89 7.97 25.18
N LEU A 189 0.06 7.09 24.88
CA LEU A 189 0.37 5.95 25.75
C LEU A 189 1.01 6.35 27.10
N GLU A 190 1.72 7.47 27.13
CA GLU A 190 2.24 8.03 28.38
C GLU A 190 1.13 8.60 29.27
N GLU A 191 0.19 9.35 28.69
CA GLU A 191 -0.97 9.92 29.41
C GLU A 191 -1.94 8.83 29.88
N LEU A 192 -2.04 7.71 29.17
CA LEU A 192 -2.73 6.49 29.60
C LEU A 192 -1.99 5.73 30.74
N GLY A 193 -0.82 6.18 31.15
CA GLY A 193 -0.04 5.51 32.19
C GLY A 193 0.62 4.20 31.75
N ILE A 194 0.71 3.91 30.46
CA ILE A 194 1.34 2.68 29.97
C ILE A 194 2.86 2.75 30.21
N PRO A 195 3.45 1.81 30.97
CA PRO A 195 4.87 1.84 31.29
C PRO A 195 5.75 1.39 30.13
N LEU A 196 7.03 1.72 30.18
CA LEU A 196 8.04 1.07 29.33
C LEU A 196 8.25 -0.39 29.79
N PRO A 197 8.53 -1.34 28.89
CA PRO A 197 8.89 -2.72 29.27
C PRO A 197 10.09 -2.78 30.24
N HIS A 198 11.02 -1.87 30.08
CA HIS A 198 12.20 -1.71 30.95
C HIS A 198 12.33 -0.24 31.35
N PRO A 199 11.72 0.20 32.47
CA PRO A 199 11.73 1.60 32.88
C PRO A 199 13.13 2.17 33.11
N ASP A 200 14.07 1.32 33.54
CA ASP A 200 15.46 1.68 33.84
C ASP A 200 16.34 1.85 32.57
N LYS A 201 15.81 1.54 31.41
CA LYS A 201 16.54 1.65 30.13
C LYS A 201 16.00 2.79 29.27
N PRO A 202 16.84 3.40 28.43
CA PRO A 202 16.39 4.44 27.52
C PRO A 202 15.36 3.89 26.52
N LYS A 203 14.44 4.76 26.10
CA LYS A 203 13.47 4.46 25.03
C LYS A 203 14.19 4.07 23.73
N GLY A 204 13.64 3.10 23.01
CA GLY A 204 14.20 2.63 21.76
C GLY A 204 13.29 1.63 21.05
N LYS A 205 13.77 1.07 19.93
CA LYS A 205 13.01 0.11 19.12
C LYS A 205 12.45 -1.08 19.92
N HIS A 206 13.19 -1.54 20.93
CA HIS A 206 12.84 -2.69 21.76
C HIS A 206 12.47 -2.32 23.20
N ASN A 207 12.28 -1.03 23.49
CA ASN A 207 11.85 -0.52 24.77
C ASN A 207 10.98 0.73 24.57
N ASN A 208 9.71 0.51 24.24
CA ASN A 208 8.73 1.57 24.01
C ASN A 208 7.37 1.17 24.57
N ARG A 209 6.53 2.16 24.87
CA ARG A 209 5.21 1.96 25.49
C ARG A 209 4.26 1.15 24.59
N LYS A 210 4.44 1.21 23.28
CA LYS A 210 3.62 0.46 22.32
C LYS A 210 3.74 -1.06 22.52
N GLN A 211 4.93 -1.56 22.88
CA GLN A 211 5.10 -2.99 23.19
C GLN A 211 4.31 -3.42 24.42
N THR A 212 4.31 -2.60 25.47
CA THR A 212 3.50 -2.87 26.66
C THR A 212 2.01 -2.78 26.34
N PHE A 213 1.60 -1.74 25.62
CA PHE A 213 0.22 -1.59 25.18
C PHE A 213 -0.26 -2.79 24.36
N ASP A 214 0.54 -3.24 23.39
CA ASP A 214 0.19 -4.42 22.57
C ASP A 214 0.10 -5.70 23.41
N ALA A 215 0.94 -5.84 24.42
CA ALA A 215 0.86 -6.96 25.35
C ALA A 215 -0.43 -6.91 26.19
N ILE A 216 -0.81 -5.74 26.70
CA ILE A 216 -2.07 -5.53 27.44
C ILE A 216 -3.28 -5.85 26.55
N CYS A 217 -3.31 -5.31 25.33
CA CYS A 217 -4.39 -5.59 24.38
C CYS A 217 -4.47 -7.08 24.00
N ARG A 218 -3.32 -7.74 23.89
CA ARG A 218 -3.28 -9.18 23.61
C ARG A 218 -3.86 -9.98 24.78
N GLU A 219 -3.47 -9.66 26.01
CA GLU A 219 -3.98 -10.36 27.20
C GLU A 219 -5.49 -10.14 27.35
N LEU A 220 -5.97 -8.91 27.19
CA LEU A 220 -7.39 -8.59 27.19
C LEU A 220 -8.16 -9.42 26.15
N LEU A 221 -7.61 -9.56 24.94
CA LEU A 221 -8.24 -10.35 23.90
C LEU A 221 -8.28 -11.85 24.25
N PHE A 222 -7.27 -12.37 24.93
CA PHE A 222 -7.29 -13.74 25.45
C PHE A 222 -8.36 -13.94 26.54
N GLU A 223 -8.46 -13.02 27.50
CA GLU A 223 -9.45 -13.06 28.59
C GLU A 223 -10.89 -13.07 28.04
N ILE A 224 -11.18 -12.19 27.07
CA ILE A 224 -12.48 -12.14 26.41
C ILE A 224 -12.75 -13.43 25.62
N SER A 225 -11.75 -13.92 24.90
CA SER A 225 -11.89 -15.18 24.14
C SER A 225 -12.23 -16.38 25.05
N GLU A 226 -11.57 -16.48 26.20
CA GLU A 226 -11.84 -17.52 27.20
C GLU A 226 -13.25 -17.39 27.79
N LYS A 227 -13.71 -16.16 28.04
CA LYS A 227 -15.09 -15.86 28.47
C LYS A 227 -16.14 -16.35 27.45
N HIS A 228 -15.82 -16.31 26.16
CA HIS A 228 -16.65 -16.86 25.07
C HIS A 228 -16.42 -18.35 24.83
N GLY A 229 -15.67 -19.05 25.69
CA GLY A 229 -15.42 -20.48 25.57
C GLY A 229 -14.40 -20.88 24.49
N LEU A 230 -13.64 -19.92 23.98
CA LEU A 230 -12.59 -20.16 23.02
C LEU A 230 -11.24 -20.32 23.73
N HIS A 231 -10.57 -21.44 23.49
CA HIS A 231 -9.28 -21.73 24.12
C HIS A 231 -8.15 -21.59 23.11
N PHE A 232 -7.24 -20.68 23.38
CA PHE A 232 -6.09 -20.41 22.54
C PHE A 232 -4.77 -20.73 23.24
N GLU A 233 -3.77 -21.09 22.44
CA GLU A 233 -2.40 -21.25 22.93
C GLU A 233 -1.85 -19.87 23.33
N ARG A 234 -1.57 -19.68 24.63
CA ARG A 234 -1.04 -18.40 25.14
C ARG A 234 0.42 -18.19 24.77
N GLU A 235 1.18 -19.28 24.62
CA GLU A 235 2.57 -19.19 24.20
C GLU A 235 2.70 -18.86 22.71
N PRO A 236 3.58 -17.93 22.35
CA PRO A 236 3.81 -17.61 20.95
C PRO A 236 4.40 -18.81 20.25
N SER A 237 3.61 -19.46 19.39
CA SER A 237 4.11 -20.54 18.55
C SER A 237 4.47 -19.99 17.17
N TYR A 238 5.72 -20.12 16.79
CA TYR A 238 6.20 -19.78 15.47
C TYR A 238 5.89 -20.93 14.49
N GLY A 239 4.78 -20.82 13.76
CA GLY A 239 4.42 -21.82 12.75
C GLY A 239 4.07 -23.22 13.30
N GLY A 240 3.39 -23.30 14.46
CA GLY A 240 3.02 -24.59 15.08
C GLY A 240 4.16 -25.27 15.85
N ARG A 241 5.23 -24.55 16.15
CA ARG A 241 6.41 -25.05 16.86
C ARG A 241 6.49 -24.43 18.26
N SER A 242 6.98 -25.21 19.24
CA SER A 242 7.31 -24.72 20.57
C SER A 242 8.34 -23.58 20.51
N TYR A 243 8.37 -22.75 21.55
CA TYR A 243 9.39 -21.70 21.71
C TYR A 243 10.79 -22.27 21.48
N LEU A 244 11.50 -21.66 20.53
CA LEU A 244 12.89 -21.99 20.24
C LEU A 244 13.81 -20.96 20.88
N GLU A 245 14.95 -21.42 21.41
CA GLU A 245 16.00 -20.49 21.83
C GLU A 245 16.44 -19.60 20.65
N LYS A 246 16.96 -18.42 20.96
CA LYS A 246 17.27 -17.39 19.95
C LYS A 246 18.15 -17.92 18.80
N GLN A 247 19.08 -18.81 19.10
CA GLN A 247 19.96 -19.43 18.08
C GLN A 247 19.19 -20.41 17.19
N ASP A 248 18.36 -21.24 17.77
CA ASP A 248 17.52 -22.21 17.02
C ASP A 248 16.49 -21.50 16.16
N TYR A 249 15.93 -20.38 16.64
CA TYR A 249 15.05 -19.53 15.86
C TYR A 249 15.75 -18.93 14.63
N ILE A 250 16.97 -18.42 14.83
CA ILE A 250 17.78 -17.86 13.71
C ILE A 250 18.08 -18.94 12.68
N LEU A 251 18.47 -20.14 13.15
CA LEU A 251 18.74 -21.30 12.27
C LEU A 251 17.50 -21.77 11.51
N MET A 252 16.34 -21.79 12.19
CA MET A 252 15.06 -22.11 11.58
C MET A 252 14.70 -21.09 10.48
N LYS A 253 14.83 -19.80 10.79
CA LYS A 253 14.57 -18.72 9.81
C LYS A 253 15.52 -18.74 8.63
N GLN A 254 16.77 -19.11 8.85
CA GLN A 254 17.73 -19.30 7.77
C GLN A 254 17.36 -20.48 6.88
N LYS A 255 16.94 -21.60 7.48
CA LYS A 255 16.45 -22.79 6.72
C LYS A 255 15.17 -22.48 5.94
N GLU A 256 14.21 -21.78 6.53
CA GLU A 256 12.99 -21.34 5.81
C GLU A 256 13.33 -20.40 4.64
N LYS A 257 14.28 -19.50 4.86
CA LYS A 257 14.73 -18.60 3.80
C LYS A 257 15.44 -19.35 2.67
N LEU A 258 16.24 -20.34 3.03
CA LEU A 258 16.93 -21.22 2.08
C LEU A 258 15.92 -22.04 1.26
N ALA A 259 14.95 -22.68 1.92
CA ALA A 259 13.90 -23.44 1.27
C ALA A 259 13.05 -22.58 0.31
N ARG A 260 12.72 -21.35 0.73
CA ARG A 260 12.04 -20.40 -0.17
C ARG A 260 12.91 -19.95 -1.34
N GLN A 261 14.21 -19.85 -1.15
CA GLN A 261 15.14 -19.53 -2.24
C GLN A 261 15.29 -20.72 -3.19
N GLU A 262 15.37 -21.94 -2.68
CA GLU A 262 15.39 -23.18 -3.47
C GLU A 262 14.10 -23.34 -4.28
N GLN A 263 12.93 -23.11 -3.66
CA GLN A 263 11.64 -23.14 -4.34
C GLN A 263 11.55 -22.07 -5.45
N LYS A 264 12.02 -20.85 -5.17
CA LYS A 264 12.12 -19.80 -6.20
C LYS A 264 13.11 -20.16 -7.31
N LEU A 265 14.18 -20.85 -6.96
CA LEU A 265 15.17 -21.31 -7.94
C LEU A 265 14.57 -22.40 -8.84
N GLU A 266 13.80 -23.31 -8.25
CA GLU A 266 13.06 -24.37 -8.94
C GLU A 266 11.97 -23.78 -9.86
N GLU A 267 11.20 -22.81 -9.37
CA GLU A 267 10.24 -22.04 -10.19
C GLU A 267 10.93 -21.27 -11.34
N LEU A 268 12.09 -20.67 -11.07
CA LEU A 268 12.88 -20.01 -12.09
C LEU A 268 13.49 -21.02 -13.08
N THR A 269 13.88 -22.18 -12.61
CA THR A 269 14.42 -23.26 -13.47
C THR A 269 13.32 -23.81 -14.37
N LEU A 270 12.10 -24.05 -13.83
CA LEU A 270 10.93 -24.43 -14.61
C LEU A 270 10.56 -23.36 -15.65
N LYS A 271 10.62 -22.06 -15.28
CA LYS A 271 10.44 -20.95 -16.24
C LYS A 271 11.56 -20.86 -17.28
N ILE A 272 12.75 -21.33 -16.98
CA ILE A 272 13.89 -21.39 -17.93
C ILE A 272 13.72 -22.58 -18.88
N GLU A 273 13.11 -23.66 -18.47
CA GLU A 273 12.75 -24.78 -19.36
C GLU A 273 11.71 -24.36 -20.40
N ASP A 274 10.85 -23.38 -20.07
CA ASP A 274 9.96 -22.71 -21.04
C ASP A 274 10.53 -21.35 -21.47
N VAL A 275 11.77 -21.36 -21.95
CA VAL A 275 12.49 -20.16 -22.44
C VAL A 275 11.71 -19.45 -23.56
N ASP A 276 10.97 -20.19 -24.37
CA ASP A 276 10.18 -19.61 -25.46
C ASP A 276 9.03 -18.75 -24.90
N SER A 277 8.34 -19.20 -23.85
CA SER A 277 7.27 -18.44 -23.20
C SER A 277 7.81 -17.15 -22.57
N LEU A 278 8.95 -17.23 -21.86
CA LEU A 278 9.58 -16.05 -21.25
C LEU A 278 10.03 -15.02 -22.28
N ILE A 279 10.63 -15.49 -23.38
CA ILE A 279 11.05 -14.61 -24.47
C ILE A 279 9.84 -13.99 -25.16
N ASP A 280 8.74 -14.73 -25.26
CA ASP A 280 7.46 -14.22 -25.77
C ASP A 280 6.94 -13.06 -24.92
N GLU A 281 6.89 -13.27 -23.61
CA GLU A 281 6.43 -12.28 -22.66
C GLU A 281 7.31 -11.02 -22.69
N VAL A 282 8.65 -11.19 -22.58
CA VAL A 282 9.60 -10.07 -22.62
C VAL A 282 9.57 -9.33 -23.94
N SER A 283 9.52 -10.06 -25.08
CA SER A 283 9.46 -9.44 -26.41
C SER A 283 8.15 -8.68 -26.62
N SER A 284 7.04 -9.20 -26.10
CA SER A 284 5.75 -8.52 -26.15
C SER A 284 5.75 -7.23 -25.35
N VAL A 285 6.24 -7.27 -24.11
CA VAL A 285 6.33 -6.10 -23.23
C VAL A 285 7.30 -5.05 -23.80
N ALA A 286 8.46 -5.50 -24.28
CA ALA A 286 9.44 -4.60 -24.92
C ALA A 286 8.88 -3.92 -26.16
N TYR A 287 8.13 -4.65 -26.98
CA TYR A 287 7.47 -4.08 -28.14
C TYR A 287 6.43 -3.03 -27.77
N ASP A 288 5.55 -3.34 -26.81
CA ASP A 288 4.53 -2.41 -26.33
C ASP A 288 5.16 -1.12 -25.77
N LYS A 289 6.25 -1.27 -25.01
CA LYS A 289 6.99 -0.12 -24.47
C LYS A 289 7.70 0.70 -25.54
N ALA A 290 8.27 0.04 -26.54
CA ALA A 290 8.89 0.73 -27.68
C ALA A 290 7.84 1.51 -28.50
N VAL A 291 6.65 0.94 -28.72
CA VAL A 291 5.54 1.63 -29.38
C VAL A 291 5.09 2.85 -28.58
N GLU A 292 5.01 2.74 -27.25
CA GLU A 292 4.67 3.84 -26.37
C GLU A 292 5.72 4.97 -26.46
N LEU A 293 7.00 4.65 -26.32
CA LEU A 293 8.10 5.62 -26.41
C LEU A 293 8.17 6.32 -27.76
N VAL A 294 8.05 5.56 -28.86
CA VAL A 294 8.04 6.14 -30.23
C VAL A 294 6.83 7.03 -30.42
N THR A 295 5.66 6.63 -29.91
CA THR A 295 4.44 7.42 -30.02
C THR A 295 4.55 8.72 -29.23
N ASP A 296 5.14 8.68 -28.02
CA ASP A 296 5.35 9.86 -27.19
C ASP A 296 6.43 10.79 -27.77
N GLU A 297 7.50 10.23 -28.34
CA GLU A 297 8.53 11.02 -29.01
C GLU A 297 7.99 11.73 -30.25
N VAL A 298 7.25 11.02 -31.09
CA VAL A 298 6.56 11.63 -32.26
C VAL A 298 5.59 12.71 -31.82
N LYS A 299 4.88 12.53 -30.68
CA LYS A 299 4.00 13.53 -30.11
C LYS A 299 4.76 14.79 -29.66
N THR A 300 5.95 14.62 -29.09
CA THR A 300 6.80 15.73 -28.64
C THR A 300 7.45 16.48 -29.81
N MET A 301 7.90 15.77 -30.84
CA MET A 301 8.61 16.36 -31.98
C MET A 301 7.68 16.99 -33.04
N THR A 302 6.44 16.45 -33.17
CA THR A 302 5.53 16.86 -34.26
C THR A 302 4.81 18.16 -33.89
N HIS A 303 4.94 19.19 -34.70
CA HIS A 303 4.21 20.46 -34.62
C HIS A 303 4.46 21.35 -33.39
N GLN A 304 5.46 21.03 -32.52
CA GLN A 304 5.80 21.94 -31.43
C GLN A 304 6.31 23.29 -31.93
N GLU A 305 7.15 23.27 -32.98
CA GLU A 305 7.68 24.50 -33.60
C GLU A 305 6.57 25.29 -34.28
N ASP A 306 5.64 24.63 -35.00
CA ASP A 306 4.52 25.27 -35.63
C ASP A 306 3.57 25.94 -34.64
N ILE A 307 3.27 25.23 -33.53
CA ILE A 307 2.43 25.77 -32.45
C ILE A 307 3.15 26.92 -31.72
N ALA A 308 4.44 26.82 -31.48
CA ALA A 308 5.23 27.89 -30.85
C ALA A 308 5.23 29.15 -31.73
N MET A 309 5.46 29.00 -33.02
CA MET A 309 5.42 30.13 -33.98
C MET A 309 4.03 30.80 -34.03
N ILE A 310 2.96 30.03 -33.91
CA ILE A 310 1.59 30.59 -33.86
C ILE A 310 1.36 31.30 -32.51
N GLU A 311 1.85 30.75 -31.38
CA GLU A 311 1.74 31.40 -30.06
C GLU A 311 2.57 32.70 -30.00
N ASP A 312 3.77 32.71 -30.58
CA ASP A 312 4.56 33.92 -30.72
C ASP A 312 3.86 34.98 -31.56
N THR A 313 3.21 34.59 -32.65
CA THR A 313 2.39 35.45 -33.52
C THR A 313 1.21 36.04 -32.72
N LYS A 314 0.55 35.24 -31.89
CA LYS A 314 -0.54 35.69 -31.01
C LYS A 314 -0.01 36.71 -29.97
N ALA A 315 1.12 36.39 -29.30
CA ALA A 315 1.75 37.29 -28.35
C ALA A 315 2.12 38.65 -29.02
N TRP A 316 2.66 38.58 -30.22
CA TRP A 316 2.98 39.76 -31.01
C TRP A 316 1.72 40.57 -31.39
N LEU A 317 0.60 39.94 -31.76
CA LEU A 317 -0.67 40.62 -32.02
C LEU A 317 -1.26 41.29 -30.77
N GLN A 318 -1.04 40.74 -29.62
CA GLN A 318 -1.54 41.23 -28.32
C GLN A 318 -0.62 42.31 -27.69
N SER A 319 0.58 42.50 -28.24
CA SER A 319 1.54 43.50 -27.74
C SER A 319 0.92 44.89 -27.68
N PRO A 320 1.19 45.67 -26.61
CA PRO A 320 0.70 47.06 -26.43
C PRO A 320 1.14 48.04 -27.53
N GLU A 321 2.22 47.70 -28.23
CA GLU A 321 2.81 48.56 -29.30
C GLU A 321 2.02 48.52 -30.61
N ARG A 322 1.02 47.65 -30.73
CA ARG A 322 0.24 47.48 -31.92
C ARG A 322 -0.87 48.50 -32.06
N LYS A 323 -0.82 49.24 -33.17
CA LYS A 323 -1.81 50.28 -33.50
C LYS A 323 -3.15 49.77 -34.10
N ALA A 324 -3.26 48.43 -34.38
CA ALA A 324 -4.48 47.84 -34.88
C ALA A 324 -5.61 47.88 -33.84
N PRO A 325 -6.90 48.05 -34.28
CA PRO A 325 -8.03 48.06 -33.34
C PRO A 325 -8.13 46.76 -32.53
N LYS A 326 -8.47 46.88 -31.26
CA LYS A 326 -8.53 45.74 -30.35
C LYS A 326 -9.43 44.62 -30.85
N LYS A 327 -10.59 44.98 -31.44
CA LYS A 327 -11.57 43.98 -31.97
C LYS A 327 -10.99 43.16 -33.13
N GLU A 328 -10.15 43.74 -33.96
CA GLU A 328 -9.50 43.06 -35.09
C GLU A 328 -8.38 42.14 -34.58
N ARG A 329 -7.63 42.56 -33.59
CA ARG A 329 -6.60 41.74 -32.91
C ARG A 329 -7.20 40.55 -32.20
N ASP A 330 -8.29 40.76 -31.45
CA ASP A 330 -8.99 39.71 -30.76
C ASP A 330 -9.57 38.68 -31.75
N TYR A 331 -10.12 39.13 -32.87
CA TYR A 331 -10.58 38.26 -33.92
C TYR A 331 -9.43 37.43 -34.57
N ALA A 332 -8.30 38.06 -34.80
CA ALA A 332 -7.15 37.34 -35.38
C ALA A 332 -6.60 36.29 -34.38
N VAL A 333 -6.50 36.63 -33.09
CA VAL A 333 -6.09 35.69 -32.04
C VAL A 333 -7.05 34.52 -31.95
N ALA A 334 -8.37 34.75 -31.97
CA ALA A 334 -9.37 33.70 -31.94
C ALA A 334 -9.27 32.76 -33.16
N ARG A 335 -8.93 33.31 -34.32
CA ARG A 335 -8.68 32.50 -35.55
C ARG A 335 -7.44 31.63 -35.41
N LEU A 336 -6.35 32.15 -34.83
CA LEU A 336 -5.12 31.40 -34.54
C LEU A 336 -5.35 30.31 -33.51
N ASP A 337 -6.15 30.57 -32.48
CA ASP A 337 -6.57 29.54 -31.50
C ASP A 337 -7.33 28.40 -32.19
N GLY A 338 -8.20 28.74 -33.13
CA GLY A 338 -8.88 27.75 -33.95
C GLY A 338 -7.94 26.92 -34.83
N VAL A 339 -6.84 27.50 -35.30
CA VAL A 339 -5.80 26.79 -36.07
C VAL A 339 -5.04 25.84 -35.17
N ILE A 340 -4.57 26.31 -33.97
CA ILE A 340 -3.90 25.46 -32.96
C ILE A 340 -4.82 24.27 -32.58
N GLY A 341 -6.11 24.53 -32.35
CA GLY A 341 -7.06 23.47 -32.00
C GLY A 341 -7.18 22.41 -33.11
N LYS A 342 -7.18 22.83 -34.38
CA LYS A 342 -7.21 21.91 -35.53
C LYS A 342 -5.90 21.10 -35.62
N ILE A 343 -4.75 21.75 -35.49
CA ILE A 343 -3.43 21.07 -35.48
C ILE A 343 -3.40 20.01 -34.38
N ARG A 344 -3.74 20.35 -33.12
CA ARG A 344 -3.76 19.41 -32.00
C ARG A 344 -4.69 18.22 -32.25
N LYS A 345 -5.90 18.48 -32.79
CA LYS A 345 -6.88 17.43 -33.10
C LYS A 345 -6.41 16.50 -34.22
N ALA A 346 -5.83 17.06 -35.28
CA ALA A 346 -5.27 16.28 -36.40
C ALA A 346 -4.08 15.42 -35.95
N MET A 347 -3.19 15.98 -35.11
CA MET A 347 -2.06 15.30 -34.51
C MET A 347 -2.53 14.11 -33.65
N GLN A 348 -3.48 14.35 -32.74
CA GLN A 348 -4.01 13.29 -31.90
C GLN A 348 -4.62 12.15 -32.69
N SER A 349 -5.43 12.48 -33.72
CA SER A 349 -6.01 11.47 -34.60
C SER A 349 -4.94 10.66 -35.36
N THR A 350 -3.86 11.32 -35.78
CA THR A 350 -2.74 10.65 -36.47
C THR A 350 -1.96 9.73 -35.53
N LEU A 351 -1.71 10.19 -34.31
CA LEU A 351 -1.05 9.38 -33.30
C LEU A 351 -1.87 8.15 -32.91
N GLU A 352 -3.19 8.30 -32.75
CA GLU A 352 -4.08 7.17 -32.46
C GLU A 352 -4.08 6.14 -33.61
N LYS A 353 -4.12 6.59 -34.86
CA LYS A 353 -4.02 5.72 -36.04
C LYS A 353 -2.67 5.02 -36.12
N MET A 354 -1.58 5.73 -35.85
CA MET A 354 -0.24 5.17 -35.83
C MET A 354 -0.10 4.11 -34.71
N LYS A 355 -0.57 4.43 -33.51
CA LYS A 355 -0.56 3.50 -32.36
C LYS A 355 -1.40 2.24 -32.71
N ALA A 356 -2.60 2.40 -33.23
CA ALA A 356 -3.45 1.30 -33.66
C ALA A 356 -2.78 0.43 -34.75
N ALA A 357 -2.11 1.06 -35.72
CA ALA A 357 -1.40 0.34 -36.77
C ALA A 357 -0.15 -0.41 -36.26
N LEU A 358 0.56 0.13 -35.26
CA LEU A 358 1.71 -0.54 -34.64
C LEU A 358 1.26 -1.67 -33.71
N LEU A 359 0.18 -1.48 -32.96
CA LEU A 359 -0.35 -2.51 -32.05
C LEU A 359 -1.20 -3.57 -32.76
N HIS A 360 -1.35 -3.50 -34.13
CA HIS A 360 -2.07 -4.52 -34.84
C HIS A 360 -1.42 -5.90 -34.64
N ALA A 361 -2.23 -6.91 -34.31
CA ALA A 361 -1.77 -8.24 -33.87
C ALA A 361 -0.74 -8.88 -34.82
N ASP A 362 -0.98 -8.79 -36.16
CA ASP A 362 -0.06 -9.39 -37.13
C ASP A 362 1.31 -8.69 -37.16
N LYS A 363 1.35 -7.35 -37.05
CA LYS A 363 2.60 -6.60 -37.02
C LYS A 363 3.35 -6.84 -35.70
N LYS A 364 2.64 -6.82 -34.59
CA LYS A 364 3.22 -7.14 -33.27
C LYS A 364 3.85 -8.54 -33.30
N LYS A 365 3.10 -9.54 -33.79
CA LYS A 365 3.59 -10.91 -33.91
C LYS A 365 4.83 -11.03 -34.79
N ALA A 366 4.83 -10.39 -35.98
CA ALA A 366 5.98 -10.43 -36.89
C ALA A 366 7.24 -9.82 -36.26
N VAL A 367 7.13 -8.67 -35.57
CA VAL A 367 8.29 -8.00 -34.95
C VAL A 367 8.74 -8.75 -33.71
N THR A 368 7.85 -9.26 -32.88
CA THR A 368 8.22 -10.07 -31.70
C THR A 368 8.92 -11.37 -32.12
N GLU A 369 8.51 -12.03 -33.19
CA GLU A 369 9.22 -13.19 -33.74
C GLU A 369 10.64 -12.85 -34.21
N GLU A 370 10.84 -11.70 -34.83
CA GLU A 370 12.18 -11.25 -35.23
C GLU A 370 13.06 -10.91 -34.01
N ILE A 371 12.50 -10.22 -33.02
CA ILE A 371 13.19 -9.94 -31.75
C ILE A 371 13.60 -11.24 -31.06
N LYS A 372 12.72 -12.24 -31.03
CA LYS A 372 13.04 -13.56 -30.46
C LYS A 372 14.25 -14.21 -31.12
N LYS A 373 14.30 -14.24 -32.45
CA LYS A 373 15.40 -14.83 -33.21
C LYS A 373 16.74 -14.18 -32.84
N GLN A 374 16.74 -12.86 -32.61
CA GLN A 374 17.95 -12.10 -32.30
C GLN A 374 18.35 -12.18 -30.85
N THR A 375 17.38 -12.21 -29.92
CA THR A 375 17.65 -12.10 -28.48
C THR A 375 17.73 -13.44 -27.75
N LYS A 376 17.08 -14.48 -28.24
CA LYS A 376 17.08 -15.83 -27.62
C LYS A 376 18.46 -16.36 -27.24
N PRO A 377 19.48 -16.34 -28.11
CA PRO A 377 20.81 -16.85 -27.78
C PRO A 377 21.47 -16.07 -26.64
N SER A 378 21.33 -14.75 -26.65
CA SER A 378 21.95 -13.84 -25.67
C SER A 378 21.29 -13.96 -24.29
N ILE A 379 19.94 -14.07 -24.24
CA ILE A 379 19.19 -14.23 -22.98
C ILE A 379 19.53 -15.58 -22.32
N VAL A 380 19.54 -16.67 -23.08
CA VAL A 380 19.88 -18.01 -22.57
C VAL A 380 21.32 -18.04 -22.00
N GLU A 381 22.23 -17.40 -22.68
CA GLU A 381 23.63 -17.34 -22.22
C GLU A 381 23.76 -16.47 -20.95
N ALA A 382 23.09 -15.32 -20.88
CA ALA A 382 23.10 -14.47 -19.71
C ALA A 382 22.48 -15.16 -18.48
N LEU A 383 21.38 -15.89 -18.67
CA LEU A 383 20.75 -16.67 -17.61
C LEU A 383 21.65 -17.80 -17.10
N ARG A 384 22.30 -18.53 -17.98
CA ARG A 384 23.28 -19.58 -17.62
C ARG A 384 24.45 -19.01 -16.80
N ARG A 385 25.04 -17.90 -17.22
CA ARG A 385 26.12 -17.22 -16.48
C ARG A 385 25.66 -16.77 -15.10
N GLY A 386 24.46 -16.15 -14.99
CA GLY A 386 23.90 -15.73 -13.72
C GLY A 386 23.67 -16.90 -12.75
N MET A 387 23.20 -18.04 -13.25
CA MET A 387 23.02 -19.25 -12.44
C MET A 387 24.36 -19.86 -11.98
N GLU A 388 25.38 -19.87 -12.82
CA GLU A 388 26.72 -20.36 -12.47
C GLU A 388 27.39 -19.45 -11.42
N GLU A 389 27.26 -18.14 -11.54
CA GLU A 389 27.76 -17.18 -10.54
C GLU A 389 27.04 -17.33 -9.19
N GLN A 390 25.74 -17.54 -9.22
CA GLN A 390 24.96 -17.75 -7.99
C GLN A 390 25.37 -19.06 -7.28
N ARG A 391 25.50 -20.15 -8.04
CA ARG A 391 26.02 -21.44 -7.50
C ARG A 391 27.42 -21.33 -6.89
N LYS A 392 28.31 -20.56 -7.50
CA LYS A 392 29.65 -20.30 -6.95
C LYS A 392 29.58 -19.54 -5.63
N LYS A 393 28.79 -18.46 -5.57
CA LYS A 393 28.60 -17.67 -4.35
C LYS A 393 27.96 -18.47 -3.21
N ASP A 394 27.03 -19.35 -3.52
CA ASP A 394 26.37 -20.19 -2.52
C ASP A 394 27.33 -21.30 -2.02
N SER A 395 28.16 -21.89 -2.89
CA SER A 395 29.19 -22.86 -2.48
C SER A 395 30.29 -22.22 -1.62
N GLU A 396 30.71 -21.00 -1.94
CA GLU A 396 31.73 -20.25 -1.17
C GLU A 396 31.18 -19.87 0.22
N LYS A 397 29.91 -19.46 0.32
CA LYS A 397 29.27 -19.21 1.60
C LYS A 397 29.14 -20.45 2.48
N GLN A 398 28.75 -21.57 1.90
CA GLN A 398 28.70 -22.84 2.62
C GLN A 398 30.10 -23.32 3.10
N ALA A 399 31.13 -23.08 2.31
CA ALA A 399 32.50 -23.37 2.71
C ALA A 399 32.99 -22.50 3.86
N GLN A 400 32.70 -21.19 3.83
CA GLN A 400 33.05 -20.25 4.90
C GLN A 400 32.25 -20.54 6.21
N GLU A 401 31.01 -20.97 6.11
CA GLU A 401 30.19 -21.37 7.29
C GLU A 401 30.70 -22.66 7.90
N LYS A 402 31.15 -23.62 7.09
CA LYS A 402 31.81 -24.87 7.57
C LYS A 402 33.14 -24.58 8.27
N GLN A 403 33.93 -23.67 7.75
CA GLN A 403 35.21 -23.29 8.32
C GLN A 403 35.07 -22.55 9.65
N LYS A 404 34.09 -21.60 9.72
CA LYS A 404 33.76 -20.94 10.97
C LYS A 404 33.22 -21.89 12.05
N LYS A 405 32.53 -22.96 11.68
CA LYS A 405 32.09 -23.99 12.64
C LYS A 405 33.26 -24.82 13.17
N GLN A 406 34.21 -25.17 12.32
CA GLN A 406 35.45 -25.90 12.75
C GLN A 406 36.33 -25.05 13.67
N ASP A 407 36.43 -23.75 13.43
CA ASP A 407 37.21 -22.82 14.26
C ASP A 407 36.52 -22.47 15.60
N MET A 408 35.26 -22.82 15.77
CA MET A 408 34.53 -22.67 17.04
C MET A 408 34.45 -23.95 17.87
N GLU A 409 34.84 -25.09 17.34
CA GLU A 409 34.89 -26.37 18.03
C GLU A 409 36.33 -26.74 18.49
N LEU A 410 37.32 -25.89 18.21
CA LEU A 410 38.70 -25.94 18.71
C LEU A 410 38.91 -24.87 19.79
#